data_a77ae97d727124ff0ddece0fc58247c4
#
_entry.id   a77ae97d727124ff0ddece0fc58247c4
#
_cell.length_a   1.000
_cell.length_b   1.000
_cell.length_c   1.000
_cell.angle_alpha   90.00
_cell.angle_beta   90.00
_cell.angle_gamma   90.00
#
_symmetry.space_group_name_H-M   'P 1'
#
loop_
_entity.id
_entity.type
_entity.pdbx_description
1 polymer ?
#
loop_
_entity_poly.entity_id
_entity_poly.type
_entity_poly.pdbx_seq_one_letter_code
_entity_poly.pdbx_strand_id
1 'polypeptide(L)'
;MSQATYVEEVAAIQQTVQHYIDGARTGKGAAMKPAFHEGATIYGYVGPDLFGGPIQGLFDWNDSNGPAKDIKSTFSSIDIVGTCANVRVDSDNWTGHRFTDFFNLVKFDGHWKIVSKVFYLHP
;
A
#
# COMPACT_ATOMS: atom_id res chain seq x y z
N MET A 1 8.44 5.21 29.76
CA MET A 1 7.95 4.66 28.50
C MET A 1 9.09 4.37 27.54
N SER A 2 9.21 3.15 27.09
CA SER A 2 10.23 2.81 26.08
C SER A 2 9.71 3.17 24.67
N GLN A 3 10.61 3.65 23.84
CA GLN A 3 10.34 3.85 22.43
C GLN A 3 10.47 2.51 21.70
N ALA A 4 9.73 2.35 20.62
CA ALA A 4 9.85 1.19 19.76
C ALA A 4 11.26 1.14 19.14
N THR A 5 11.82 -0.05 19.04
CA THR A 5 13.08 -0.27 18.34
C THR A 5 12.87 -0.16 16.83
N TYR A 6 13.95 -0.02 16.09
CA TYR A 6 13.90 -0.02 14.63
C TYR A 6 13.23 -1.30 14.09
N VAL A 7 13.57 -2.46 14.66
CA VAL A 7 12.99 -3.74 14.25
C VAL A 7 11.49 -3.80 14.51
N GLU A 8 11.04 -3.25 15.64
CA GLU A 8 9.61 -3.15 15.96
C GLU A 8 8.88 -2.20 15.01
N GLU A 9 9.52 -1.08 14.63
CA GLU A 9 8.94 -0.15 13.66
C GLU A 9 8.82 -0.80 12.29
N VAL A 10 9.83 -1.55 11.82
CA VAL A 10 9.75 -2.28 10.55
C VAL A 10 8.57 -3.25 10.57
N ALA A 11 8.41 -4.02 11.65
CA ALA A 11 7.31 -4.98 11.77
C ALA A 11 5.95 -4.28 11.75
N ALA A 12 5.82 -3.14 12.43
CA ALA A 12 4.57 -2.37 12.46
C ALA A 12 4.21 -1.83 11.07
N ILE A 13 5.19 -1.34 10.32
CA ILE A 13 5.00 -0.87 8.95
C ILE A 13 4.57 -2.02 8.04
N GLN A 14 5.21 -3.18 8.16
CA GLN A 14 4.85 -4.36 7.38
C GLN A 14 3.41 -4.79 7.67
N GLN A 15 2.98 -4.76 8.92
CA GLN A 15 1.60 -5.06 9.30
C GLN A 15 0.61 -4.08 8.68
N THR A 16 0.94 -2.79 8.69
CA THR A 16 0.11 -1.76 8.08
C THR A 16 -0.06 -2.02 6.59
N VAL A 17 1.03 -2.21 5.86
CA VAL A 17 1.00 -2.44 4.41
C VAL A 17 0.36 -3.79 4.06
N GLN A 18 0.46 -4.77 4.96
CA GLN A 18 -0.13 -6.09 4.74
C GLN A 18 -1.66 -6.02 4.54
N HIS A 19 -2.35 -5.07 5.19
CA HIS A 19 -3.78 -4.86 4.95
C HIS A 19 -4.08 -4.54 3.49
N TYR A 20 -3.21 -3.76 2.84
CA TYR A 20 -3.34 -3.46 1.43
C TYR A 20 -3.19 -4.73 0.58
N ILE A 21 -2.19 -5.55 0.86
CA ILE A 21 -1.94 -6.80 0.14
C ILE A 21 -3.09 -7.79 0.35
N ASP A 22 -3.56 -7.92 1.59
CA ASP A 22 -4.68 -8.80 1.92
C ASP A 22 -5.97 -8.33 1.24
N GLY A 23 -6.19 -7.02 1.18
CA GLY A 23 -7.32 -6.43 0.47
C GLY A 23 -7.29 -6.71 -1.03
N ALA A 24 -6.10 -6.69 -1.63
CA ALA A 24 -5.92 -7.09 -3.03
C ALA A 24 -6.26 -8.56 -3.25
N ARG A 25 -5.77 -9.42 -2.36
CA ARG A 25 -6.00 -10.87 -2.48
C ARG A 25 -7.47 -11.23 -2.36
N THR A 26 -8.20 -10.58 -1.47
CA THR A 26 -9.62 -10.85 -1.24
C THR A 26 -10.54 -10.07 -2.18
N GLY A 27 -10.04 -9.07 -2.88
CA GLY A 27 -10.82 -8.20 -3.76
C GLY A 27 -11.74 -7.25 -3.01
N LYS A 28 -11.41 -6.92 -1.76
CA LYS A 28 -12.24 -6.06 -0.90
C LYS A 28 -11.51 -4.78 -0.54
N GLY A 29 -11.97 -3.66 -1.08
CA GLY A 29 -11.42 -2.34 -0.76
C GLY A 29 -11.53 -2.02 0.72
N ALA A 30 -12.59 -2.44 1.39
CA ALA A 30 -12.77 -2.24 2.82
C ALA A 30 -11.66 -2.88 3.65
N ALA A 31 -11.07 -3.97 3.19
CA ALA A 31 -9.94 -4.63 3.87
C ALA A 31 -8.64 -3.84 3.71
N MET A 32 -8.52 -3.00 2.70
CA MET A 32 -7.36 -2.13 2.48
C MET A 32 -7.37 -0.89 3.38
N LYS A 33 -8.54 -0.40 3.74
CA LYS A 33 -8.70 0.89 4.46
C LYS A 33 -7.84 1.03 5.70
N PRO A 34 -7.66 -0.01 6.54
CA PRO A 34 -6.82 0.14 7.74
C PRO A 34 -5.37 0.55 7.46
N ALA A 35 -4.86 0.31 6.25
CA ALA A 35 -3.50 0.69 5.87
C ALA A 35 -3.35 2.19 5.62
N PHE A 36 -4.43 2.89 5.28
CA PHE A 36 -4.38 4.23 4.73
C PHE A 36 -4.95 5.29 5.66
N HIS A 37 -4.29 6.44 5.68
CA HIS A 37 -4.87 7.65 6.27
C HIS A 37 -6.07 8.08 5.40
N GLU A 38 -7.08 8.68 6.02
CA GLU A 38 -8.29 9.10 5.29
C GLU A 38 -8.01 10.15 4.20
N GLY A 39 -6.95 10.97 4.38
CA GLY A 39 -6.52 11.96 3.39
C GLY A 39 -5.52 11.43 2.37
N ALA A 40 -5.28 10.11 2.32
CA ALA A 40 -4.30 9.53 1.41
C ALA A 40 -4.69 9.69 -0.05
N THR A 41 -3.66 9.75 -0.92
CA THR A 41 -3.81 9.88 -2.36
C THR A 41 -3.13 8.74 -3.09
N ILE A 42 -3.54 8.56 -4.34
CA ILE A 42 -2.96 7.59 -5.27
C ILE A 42 -2.71 8.26 -6.62
N TYR A 43 -1.56 7.97 -7.24
CA TYR A 43 -1.23 8.41 -8.59
C TYR A 43 -0.40 7.36 -9.32
N GLY A 44 -0.73 7.13 -10.58
CA GLY A 44 0.03 6.26 -11.47
C GLY A 44 -0.68 6.14 -12.81
N TYR A 45 0.02 5.63 -13.80
CA TYR A 45 -0.59 5.41 -15.12
C TYR A 45 -1.05 3.97 -15.28
N VAL A 46 -2.24 3.82 -15.87
CA VAL A 46 -2.74 2.53 -16.37
C VAL A 46 -2.77 2.64 -17.89
N GLY A 47 -1.75 2.08 -18.54
CA GLY A 47 -1.51 2.35 -19.96
C GLY A 47 -1.30 3.86 -20.19
N PRO A 48 -2.06 4.50 -21.08
CA PRO A 48 -1.92 5.93 -21.35
C PRO A 48 -2.69 6.82 -20.36
N ASP A 49 -3.51 6.24 -19.49
CA ASP A 49 -4.45 6.98 -18.66
C ASP A 49 -3.92 7.20 -17.24
N LEU A 50 -3.98 8.44 -16.77
CA LEU A 50 -3.64 8.75 -15.39
C LEU A 50 -4.74 8.29 -14.45
N PHE A 51 -4.36 7.46 -13.48
CA PHE A 51 -5.21 7.11 -12.35
C PHE A 51 -4.73 7.96 -11.18
N GLY A 52 -5.55 8.86 -10.68
CA GLY A 52 -5.10 9.78 -9.64
C GLY A 52 -6.22 10.39 -8.84
N GLY A 53 -5.89 10.79 -7.62
CA GLY A 53 -6.80 11.46 -6.71
C GLY A 53 -6.86 10.80 -5.33
N PRO A 54 -8.00 10.95 -4.62
CA PRO A 54 -8.18 10.32 -3.31
C PRO A 54 -8.05 8.80 -3.37
N ILE A 55 -7.52 8.23 -2.30
CA ILE A 55 -7.27 6.77 -2.20
C ILE A 55 -8.56 5.94 -2.35
N GLN A 56 -9.73 6.53 -2.13
CA GLN A 56 -11.01 5.84 -2.33
C GLN A 56 -11.11 5.24 -3.74
N GLY A 57 -10.51 5.87 -4.74
CA GLY A 57 -10.47 5.35 -6.10
C GLY A 57 -9.83 3.98 -6.21
N LEU A 58 -8.79 3.71 -5.39
CA LEU A 58 -8.18 2.39 -5.32
C LEU A 58 -9.16 1.34 -4.75
N PHE A 59 -9.85 1.70 -3.69
CA PHE A 59 -10.81 0.78 -3.05
C PHE A 59 -11.93 0.42 -4.01
N ASP A 60 -12.45 1.41 -4.72
CA ASP A 60 -13.51 1.20 -5.71
C ASP A 60 -13.03 0.33 -6.88
N TRP A 61 -11.82 0.62 -7.38
CA TRP A 61 -11.21 -0.18 -8.45
C TRP A 61 -11.02 -1.63 -8.01
N ASN A 62 -10.51 -1.81 -6.79
CA ASN A 62 -10.26 -3.16 -6.26
C ASN A 62 -11.55 -3.98 -6.11
N ASP A 63 -12.62 -3.33 -5.63
CA ASP A 63 -13.93 -3.96 -5.52
C ASP A 63 -14.46 -4.41 -6.88
N SER A 64 -14.25 -3.59 -7.92
CA SER A 64 -14.69 -3.91 -9.29
C SER A 64 -13.82 -4.96 -9.96
N ASN A 65 -12.51 -4.93 -9.70
CA ASN A 65 -11.54 -5.88 -10.30
C ASN A 65 -11.70 -7.29 -9.76
N GLY A 66 -12.07 -7.41 -8.48
CA GLY A 66 -12.22 -8.69 -7.81
C GLY A 66 -10.94 -9.23 -7.20
N PRO A 67 -11.00 -10.42 -6.61
CA PRO A 67 -9.88 -10.98 -5.85
C PRO A 67 -8.67 -11.33 -6.72
N ALA A 68 -7.49 -10.93 -6.26
CA ALA A 68 -6.20 -11.33 -6.81
C ALA A 68 -5.66 -12.52 -6.01
N LYS A 69 -6.28 -13.69 -6.16
CA LYS A 69 -6.05 -14.89 -5.33
C LYS A 69 -4.60 -15.35 -5.35
N ASP A 70 -3.93 -15.17 -6.48
CA ASP A 70 -2.56 -15.65 -6.69
C ASP A 70 -1.52 -14.54 -6.56
N ILE A 71 -1.89 -13.41 -5.99
CA ILE A 71 -0.95 -12.30 -5.80
C ILE A 71 0.22 -12.72 -4.93
N LYS A 72 1.41 -12.35 -5.38
CA LYS A 72 2.67 -12.54 -4.62
C LYS A 72 3.33 -11.20 -4.48
N SER A 73 3.54 -10.78 -3.24
CA SER A 73 4.11 -9.47 -2.93
C SER A 73 5.36 -9.61 -2.10
N THR A 74 6.30 -8.69 -2.30
CA THR A 74 7.51 -8.59 -1.49
C THR A 74 7.76 -7.15 -1.10
N PHE A 75 8.27 -6.95 0.13
CA PHE A 75 8.77 -5.66 0.58
C PHE A 75 10.19 -5.50 0.05
N SER A 76 10.35 -4.78 -1.06
CA SER A 76 11.64 -4.59 -1.71
C SER A 76 12.55 -3.62 -0.96
N SER A 77 11.96 -2.64 -0.28
CA SER A 77 12.70 -1.72 0.59
C SER A 77 11.78 -1.08 1.61
N ILE A 78 12.33 -0.79 2.78
CA ILE A 78 11.68 -0.04 3.85
C ILE A 78 12.72 0.94 4.40
N ASP A 79 12.40 2.23 4.39
CA ASP A 79 13.28 3.28 4.89
C ASP A 79 12.52 4.12 5.92
N ILE A 80 13.05 4.26 7.12
CA ILE A 80 12.38 4.90 8.24
C ILE A 80 13.27 5.98 8.82
N VAL A 81 12.72 7.18 8.96
CA VAL A 81 13.38 8.27 9.68
C VAL A 81 12.35 8.92 10.61
N GLY A 82 12.49 8.68 11.90
CA GLY A 82 11.56 9.24 12.89
C GLY A 82 10.12 8.79 12.64
N THR A 83 9.25 9.74 12.39
CA THR A 83 7.81 9.51 12.15
C THR A 83 7.45 9.36 10.69
N CYS A 84 8.44 9.24 9.80
CA CYS A 84 8.24 9.12 8.36
C CYS A 84 8.84 7.82 7.83
N ALA A 85 8.20 7.24 6.83
CA ALA A 85 8.73 6.04 6.17
C ALA A 85 8.39 6.03 4.68
N ASN A 86 9.25 5.36 3.92
CA ASN A 86 9.02 5.04 2.52
C ASN A 86 9.15 3.53 2.35
N VAL A 87 8.18 2.93 1.65
CA VAL A 87 8.14 1.49 1.44
C VAL A 87 7.92 1.21 -0.04
N ARG A 88 8.74 0.32 -0.60
CA ARG A 88 8.53 -0.22 -1.93
C ARG A 88 7.99 -1.64 -1.82
N VAL A 89 6.90 -1.91 -2.51
CA VAL A 89 6.31 -3.25 -2.63
C VAL A 89 6.24 -3.61 -4.11
N ASP A 90 6.75 -4.78 -4.46
CA ASP A 90 6.58 -5.34 -5.79
C ASP A 90 5.60 -6.50 -5.70
N SER A 91 4.62 -6.53 -6.61
CA SER A 91 3.57 -7.55 -6.64
C SER A 91 3.44 -8.17 -8.02
N ASP A 92 3.47 -9.50 -8.06
CA ASP A 92 3.21 -10.30 -9.25
C ASP A 92 1.80 -10.90 -9.16
N ASN A 93 1.21 -11.15 -10.31
CA ASN A 93 -0.08 -11.83 -10.42
C ASN A 93 -1.24 -11.12 -9.73
N TRP A 94 -1.26 -9.79 -9.78
CA TRP A 94 -2.47 -9.05 -9.42
C TRP A 94 -3.43 -9.14 -10.60
N THR A 95 -4.20 -10.22 -10.62
CA THR A 95 -5.08 -10.60 -11.75
C THR A 95 -4.35 -10.57 -13.10
N GLY A 96 -3.11 -11.12 -13.10
CA GLY A 96 -2.24 -11.18 -14.27
C GLY A 96 -1.34 -9.96 -14.47
N HIS A 97 -1.44 -8.96 -13.62
CA HIS A 97 -0.64 -7.73 -13.72
C HIS A 97 0.52 -7.74 -12.73
N ARG A 98 1.59 -7.06 -13.11
CA ARG A 98 2.72 -6.78 -12.24
C ARG A 98 2.74 -5.30 -11.90
N PHE A 99 2.82 -4.99 -10.60
CA PHE A 99 2.90 -3.61 -10.11
C PHE A 99 4.13 -3.40 -9.26
N THR A 100 4.68 -2.20 -9.33
CA THR A 100 5.60 -1.68 -8.32
C THR A 100 4.92 -0.51 -7.64
N ASP A 101 4.85 -0.57 -6.32
CA ASP A 101 4.23 0.46 -5.48
C ASP A 101 5.26 1.15 -4.63
N PHE A 102 5.19 2.48 -4.58
CA PHE A 102 5.92 3.29 -3.60
C PHE A 102 4.91 3.92 -2.65
N PHE A 103 5.09 3.63 -1.36
CA PHE A 103 4.24 4.18 -0.29
C PHE A 103 5.04 5.15 0.56
N ASN A 104 4.43 6.28 0.90
CA ASN A 104 4.93 7.13 1.97
C ASN A 104 3.98 7.01 3.16
N LEU A 105 4.56 6.85 4.35
CA LEU A 105 3.81 6.67 5.59
C LEU A 105 4.22 7.71 6.62
N VAL A 106 3.28 8.01 7.50
CA VAL A 106 3.52 8.83 8.69
C VAL A 106 2.97 8.09 9.90
N LYS A 107 3.65 8.24 11.03
CA LYS A 107 3.21 7.66 12.30
C LYS A 107 2.33 8.66 13.03
N PHE A 108 1.03 8.37 13.08
CA PHE A 108 0.02 9.20 13.75
C PHE A 108 -0.35 8.55 15.09
N ASP A 109 -0.13 9.25 16.19
CA ASP A 109 -0.49 8.75 17.53
C ASP A 109 -0.05 7.30 17.79
N GLY A 110 1.18 6.97 17.39
CA GLY A 110 1.74 5.63 17.55
C GLY A 110 1.35 4.63 16.47
N HIS A 111 0.59 5.05 15.45
CA HIS A 111 0.13 4.16 14.37
C HIS A 111 0.62 4.60 13.01
N TRP A 112 1.24 3.69 12.27
CA TRP A 112 1.67 3.95 10.91
C TRP A 112 0.48 3.93 9.95
N LYS A 113 0.38 4.96 9.08
CA LYS A 113 -0.62 5.03 8.02
C LYS A 113 0.02 5.50 6.73
N ILE A 114 -0.42 4.91 5.62
CA ILE A 114 -0.01 5.34 4.29
C ILE A 114 -0.70 6.66 3.97
N VAL A 115 0.06 7.68 3.56
CA VAL A 115 -0.47 8.99 3.16
C VAL A 115 -0.42 9.18 1.65
N SER A 116 0.45 8.47 0.93
CA SER A 116 0.48 8.50 -0.53
C SER A 116 0.92 7.17 -1.11
N LYS A 117 0.33 6.82 -2.24
CA LYS A 117 0.69 5.66 -3.04
C LYS A 117 0.97 6.13 -4.47
N VAL A 118 2.15 5.81 -4.96
CA VAL A 118 2.51 6.02 -6.37
C VAL A 118 2.83 4.64 -6.93
N PHE A 119 2.28 4.30 -8.09
CA PHE A 119 2.44 2.97 -8.64
C PHE A 119 2.88 3.00 -10.09
N TYR A 120 3.54 1.92 -10.51
CA TYR A 120 3.86 1.64 -11.89
C TYR A 120 3.27 0.29 -12.29
N LEU A 121 2.45 0.28 -13.33
CA LEU A 121 1.94 -0.94 -13.94
C LEU A 121 2.92 -1.36 -15.03
N HIS A 122 3.54 -2.53 -14.88
CA HIS A 122 4.49 -3.05 -15.87
C HIS A 122 3.75 -3.55 -17.11
N PRO A 123 4.31 -3.30 -18.31
CA PRO A 123 3.72 -3.78 -19.56
C PRO A 123 3.81 -5.30 -19.70
#